data_2b883120e98b29d32928b05d4bf3888c
#
_entry.id   2b883120e98b29d32928b05d4bf3888c
#
_cell.length_a   1.000
_cell.length_b   1.000
_cell.length_c   1.000
_cell.angle_alpha   90.00
_cell.angle_beta   90.00
_cell.angle_gamma   90.00
#
_symmetry.space_group_name_H-M   'P 1'
#
loop_
_entity.id
_entity.type
_entity.pdbx_description
1 polymer ?
#
loop_
_entity_poly.entity_id
_entity_poly.type
_entity_poly.pdbx_seq_one_letter_code
_entity_poly.pdbx_strand_id
1 'polypeptide(L)'
;MTDQNIRNDRRGIFFALSGAVFLSINDLAVKFLSGDYALHQVILGRAIIGLIFLTGLMYFSGTGFRQLLTRRPKDHLIRVSIVMVSNVTYFLGLAAMPLADAVATAFISPILVTLLSVILLGETVGPRRWAAVAAGMVGVIVMLRPGDGVVQPAAILVLISAFCYASSHMMTRRMRDTESAMALGFYVQIGFLIVSTSMGLWVGDGHLAGSSDPSIAFLFREWVWPDVPDWPFFVANGLAVAIGGLMTTQAYRLCEAGLIAPFEYAGMPLAIFWGAVVFGSWPDGTAWAGIALICGAGLYTLWRETIRKKDSDIAAPRSDL
;
A
#
# COMPACT_ATOMS: atom_id res chain seq x y z
N MET A 1 27.17 14.48 -1.74
CA MET A 1 25.90 14.33 -0.99
C MET A 1 26.15 14.82 0.43
N THR A 2 25.30 15.65 1.01
CA THR A 2 25.46 16.11 2.39
C THR A 2 25.09 14.96 3.34
N ASP A 3 25.74 14.88 4.53
CA ASP A 3 25.45 13.91 5.59
C ASP A 3 23.95 13.82 5.93
N GLN A 4 23.23 14.91 5.72
CA GLN A 4 21.80 15.00 5.94
C GLN A 4 21.01 14.16 4.92
N ASN A 5 21.44 14.07 3.66
CA ASN A 5 20.76 13.25 2.64
C ASN A 5 20.95 11.76 2.94
N ILE A 6 22.15 11.34 3.34
CA ILE A 6 22.41 9.91 3.71
C ILE A 6 21.56 9.50 4.92
N ARG A 7 21.43 10.40 5.90
CA ARG A 7 20.60 10.15 7.08
C ARG A 7 19.12 10.07 6.75
N ASN A 8 18.64 10.90 5.82
CA ASN A 8 17.24 10.86 5.37
C ASN A 8 16.95 9.58 4.60
N ASP A 9 17.86 9.13 3.74
CA ASP A 9 17.69 7.87 2.98
C ASP A 9 17.58 6.65 3.91
N ARG A 10 18.45 6.54 4.92
CA ARG A 10 18.38 5.45 5.92
C ARG A 10 17.07 5.46 6.71
N ARG A 11 16.61 6.66 7.10
CA ARG A 11 15.31 6.81 7.78
C ARG A 11 14.14 6.43 6.85
N GLY A 12 14.18 6.86 5.59
CA GLY A 12 13.16 6.53 4.61
C GLY A 12 13.07 5.03 4.37
N ILE A 13 14.21 4.34 4.23
CA ILE A 13 14.26 2.87 4.09
C ILE A 13 13.68 2.18 5.34
N PHE A 14 14.06 2.61 6.54
CA PHE A 14 13.50 2.07 7.78
C PHE A 14 11.98 2.24 7.82
N PHE A 15 11.47 3.42 7.46
CA PHE A 15 10.04 3.68 7.40
C PHE A 15 9.34 2.82 6.34
N ALA A 16 9.94 2.61 5.16
CA ALA A 16 9.37 1.75 4.12
C ALA A 16 9.26 0.29 4.57
N LEU A 17 10.34 -0.27 5.14
CA LEU A 17 10.34 -1.65 5.64
C LEU A 17 9.35 -1.84 6.79
N SER A 18 9.33 -0.91 7.75
CA SER A 18 8.35 -0.94 8.85
C SER A 18 6.92 -0.82 8.31
N GLY A 19 6.69 0.06 7.33
CA GLY A 19 5.42 0.20 6.65
C GLY A 19 4.96 -1.10 6.00
N ALA A 20 5.85 -1.79 5.29
CA ALA A 20 5.55 -3.07 4.64
C ALA A 20 5.12 -4.15 5.66
N VAL A 21 5.78 -4.22 6.84
CA VAL A 21 5.40 -5.16 7.90
C VAL A 21 3.98 -4.87 8.41
N PHE A 22 3.68 -3.62 8.76
CA PHE A 22 2.36 -3.27 9.27
C PHE A 22 1.27 -3.43 8.19
N LEU A 23 1.54 -3.06 6.94
CA LEU A 23 0.58 -3.26 5.85
C LEU A 23 0.33 -4.74 5.56
N SER A 24 1.32 -5.63 5.73
CA SER A 24 1.09 -7.07 5.62
C SER A 24 0.14 -7.61 6.71
N ILE A 25 0.21 -7.05 7.94
CA ILE A 25 -0.74 -7.38 9.01
C ILE A 25 -2.14 -6.85 8.68
N ASN A 26 -2.24 -5.65 8.08
CA ASN A 26 -3.51 -5.14 7.59
C ASN A 26 -4.13 -6.06 6.54
N ASP A 27 -3.36 -6.53 5.55
CA ASP A 27 -3.85 -7.41 4.50
C ASP A 27 -4.30 -8.77 5.04
N LEU A 28 -3.54 -9.34 5.98
CA LEU A 28 -3.94 -10.54 6.72
C LEU A 28 -5.28 -10.35 7.43
N ALA A 29 -5.42 -9.26 8.20
CA ALA A 29 -6.63 -9.00 8.98
C ALA A 29 -7.84 -8.76 8.07
N VAL A 30 -7.69 -7.99 6.98
CA VAL A 30 -8.78 -7.77 6.02
C VAL A 30 -9.15 -9.07 5.32
N LYS A 31 -8.18 -9.89 4.90
CA LYS A 31 -8.46 -11.19 4.27
C LYS A 31 -9.21 -12.12 5.22
N PHE A 32 -8.84 -12.16 6.50
CA PHE A 32 -9.54 -12.93 7.52
C PHE A 32 -11.00 -12.44 7.68
N LEU A 33 -11.18 -11.14 7.89
CA LEU A 33 -12.50 -10.53 8.11
C LEU A 33 -13.39 -10.54 6.86
N SER A 34 -12.84 -10.68 5.65
CA SER A 34 -13.61 -10.69 4.41
C SER A 34 -14.54 -11.90 4.27
N GLY A 35 -14.35 -12.96 5.08
CA GLY A 35 -15.21 -14.12 5.15
C GLY A 35 -16.61 -13.79 5.70
N ASP A 36 -16.68 -13.00 6.76
CA ASP A 36 -17.87 -12.84 7.59
C ASP A 36 -18.43 -11.41 7.62
N TYR A 37 -17.59 -10.39 7.39
CA TYR A 37 -17.97 -8.98 7.52
C TYR A 37 -18.02 -8.26 6.18
N ALA A 38 -18.82 -7.18 6.08
CA ALA A 38 -18.88 -6.33 4.90
C ALA A 38 -17.61 -5.44 4.78
N LEU A 39 -17.16 -5.17 3.55
CA LEU A 39 -15.98 -4.31 3.30
C LEU A 39 -16.09 -2.95 3.99
N HIS A 40 -17.23 -2.27 3.83
CA HIS A 40 -17.45 -0.95 4.43
C HIS A 40 -17.49 -1.01 5.98
N GLN A 41 -17.91 -2.13 6.58
CA GLN A 41 -17.86 -2.34 8.02
C GLN A 41 -16.41 -2.51 8.52
N VAL A 42 -15.61 -3.33 7.83
CA VAL A 42 -14.19 -3.54 8.15
C VAL A 42 -13.41 -2.22 8.00
N ILE A 43 -13.66 -1.46 6.92
CA ILE A 43 -13.03 -0.16 6.70
C ILE A 43 -13.47 0.87 7.74
N LEU A 44 -14.74 0.87 8.18
CA LEU A 44 -15.21 1.77 9.24
C LEU A 44 -14.50 1.48 10.56
N GLY A 45 -14.44 0.21 10.97
CA GLY A 45 -13.77 -0.20 12.20
C GLY A 45 -12.30 0.24 12.24
N ARG A 46 -11.56 -0.04 11.15
CA ARG A 46 -10.15 0.39 11.06
C ARG A 46 -9.97 1.91 11.02
N ALA A 47 -10.90 2.65 10.39
CA ALA A 47 -10.83 4.11 10.34
C ALA A 47 -11.05 4.74 11.71
N ILE A 48 -12.00 4.22 12.49
CA ILE A 48 -12.24 4.67 13.88
C ILE A 48 -10.99 4.42 14.74
N ILE A 49 -10.47 3.20 14.73
CA ILE A 49 -9.29 2.83 15.52
C ILE A 49 -8.06 3.63 15.08
N GLY A 50 -7.87 3.79 13.75
CA GLY A 50 -6.79 4.60 13.18
C GLY A 50 -6.88 6.07 13.58
N LEU A 51 -8.08 6.67 13.58
CA LEU A 51 -8.30 8.05 14.04
C LEU A 51 -8.02 8.21 15.54
N ILE A 52 -8.47 7.27 16.37
CA ILE A 52 -8.16 7.26 17.81
C ILE A 52 -6.65 7.22 18.02
N PHE A 53 -5.95 6.31 17.32
CA PHE A 53 -4.50 6.18 17.41
C PHE A 53 -3.77 7.45 16.96
N LEU A 54 -4.10 8.01 15.79
CA LEU A 54 -3.46 9.22 15.25
C LEU A 54 -3.74 10.44 16.13
N THR A 55 -4.97 10.55 16.66
CA THR A 55 -5.35 11.63 17.60
C THR A 55 -4.55 11.52 18.90
N GLY A 56 -4.46 10.31 19.45
CA GLY A 56 -3.63 10.03 20.63
C GLY A 56 -2.16 10.37 20.38
N LEU A 57 -1.61 9.94 19.24
CA LEU A 57 -0.23 10.22 18.87
C LEU A 57 0.04 11.73 18.75
N MET A 58 -0.88 12.52 18.15
CA MET A 58 -0.78 13.97 18.09
C MET A 58 -0.83 14.64 19.48
N TYR A 59 -1.68 14.13 20.34
CA TYR A 59 -1.81 14.66 21.72
C TYR A 59 -0.53 14.40 22.54
N PHE A 60 -0.05 13.16 22.56
CA PHE A 60 1.11 12.77 23.38
C PHE A 60 2.45 13.23 22.80
N SER A 61 2.57 13.42 21.48
CA SER A 61 3.80 13.92 20.86
C SER A 61 3.99 15.44 20.98
N GLY A 62 2.99 16.15 21.50
CA GLY A 62 3.03 17.61 21.63
C GLY A 62 3.02 18.38 20.30
N THR A 63 2.86 17.69 19.17
CA THR A 63 2.84 18.33 17.84
C THR A 63 1.56 19.14 17.60
N GLY A 64 0.50 18.85 18.37
CA GLY A 64 -0.76 19.56 18.35
C GLY A 64 -1.58 19.37 17.08
N PHE A 65 -2.85 19.79 17.12
CA PHE A 65 -3.79 19.67 16.02
C PHE A 65 -3.61 20.74 14.92
N ARG A 66 -2.74 21.74 15.14
CA ARG A 66 -2.50 22.81 14.15
C ARG A 66 -1.94 22.26 12.82
N GLN A 67 -1.26 21.13 12.85
CA GLN A 67 -0.75 20.46 11.65
C GLN A 67 -1.87 19.91 10.73
N LEU A 68 -3.10 19.82 11.23
CA LEU A 68 -4.28 19.43 10.42
C LEU A 68 -4.86 20.62 9.62
N LEU A 69 -4.44 21.85 9.92
CA LEU A 69 -4.87 23.01 9.16
C LEU A 69 -4.16 23.04 7.81
N THR A 70 -4.84 22.62 6.77
CA THR A 70 -4.29 22.60 5.41
C THR A 70 -4.65 23.86 4.62
N ARG A 71 -3.73 24.27 3.76
CA ARG A 71 -3.97 25.30 2.71
C ARG A 71 -4.29 24.66 1.34
N ARG A 72 -4.31 23.31 1.25
CA ARG A 72 -4.51 22.56 0.01
C ARG A 72 -5.67 21.55 0.12
N PRO A 73 -6.90 22.00 0.46
CA PRO A 73 -8.03 21.08 0.67
C PRO A 73 -8.39 20.27 -0.59
N LYS A 74 -8.23 20.86 -1.78
CA LYS A 74 -8.47 20.18 -3.07
C LYS A 74 -7.48 19.02 -3.29
N ASP A 75 -6.19 19.24 -2.99
CA ASP A 75 -5.17 18.19 -3.14
C ASP A 75 -5.42 17.05 -2.15
N HIS A 76 -5.85 17.35 -0.92
CA HIS A 76 -6.28 16.32 0.04
C HIS A 76 -7.48 15.55 -0.47
N LEU A 77 -8.51 16.21 -0.99
CA LEU A 77 -9.71 15.54 -1.52
C LEU A 77 -9.36 14.60 -2.67
N ILE A 78 -8.57 15.06 -3.65
CA ILE A 78 -8.11 14.24 -4.78
C ILE A 78 -7.32 13.05 -4.28
N ARG A 79 -6.33 13.26 -3.38
CA ARG A 79 -5.51 12.19 -2.83
C ARG A 79 -6.35 11.17 -2.04
N VAL A 80 -7.26 11.64 -1.20
CA VAL A 80 -8.17 10.78 -0.43
C VAL A 80 -9.02 9.93 -1.37
N SER A 81 -9.62 10.53 -2.41
CA SER A 81 -10.42 9.79 -3.40
C SER A 81 -9.60 8.72 -4.12
N ILE A 82 -8.37 9.04 -4.54
CA ILE A 82 -7.46 8.07 -5.18
C ILE A 82 -7.12 6.92 -4.21
N VAL A 83 -6.79 7.23 -2.95
CA VAL A 83 -6.50 6.22 -1.93
C VAL A 83 -7.72 5.34 -1.65
N MET A 84 -8.93 5.91 -1.65
CA MET A 84 -10.17 5.16 -1.45
C MET A 84 -10.44 4.20 -2.59
N VAL A 85 -10.35 4.65 -3.84
CA VAL A 85 -10.46 3.78 -5.02
C VAL A 85 -9.44 2.66 -4.95
N SER A 86 -8.17 3.00 -4.65
CA SER A 86 -7.11 2.02 -4.48
C SER A 86 -7.46 0.96 -3.44
N ASN A 87 -7.87 1.35 -2.26
CA ASN A 87 -8.18 0.41 -1.17
C ASN A 87 -9.41 -0.46 -1.47
N VAL A 88 -10.50 0.14 -1.96
CA VAL A 88 -11.72 -0.60 -2.29
C VAL A 88 -11.42 -1.65 -3.37
N THR A 89 -10.79 -1.27 -4.47
CA THR A 89 -10.48 -2.21 -5.56
C THR A 89 -9.48 -3.28 -5.14
N TYR A 90 -8.49 -2.94 -4.30
CA TYR A 90 -7.56 -3.92 -3.74
C TYR A 90 -8.25 -4.96 -2.89
N PHE A 91 -9.08 -4.55 -1.94
CA PHE A 91 -9.73 -5.47 -1.01
C PHE A 91 -10.83 -6.29 -1.66
N LEU A 92 -11.51 -5.77 -2.67
CA LEU A 92 -12.42 -6.56 -3.49
C LEU A 92 -11.67 -7.68 -4.24
N GLY A 93 -10.51 -7.36 -4.82
CA GLY A 93 -9.63 -8.36 -5.43
C GLY A 93 -9.11 -9.36 -4.41
N LEU A 94 -8.66 -8.89 -3.24
CA LEU A 94 -8.14 -9.71 -2.15
C LEU A 94 -9.19 -10.70 -1.61
N ALA A 95 -10.47 -10.31 -1.56
CA ALA A 95 -11.54 -11.20 -1.13
C ALA A 95 -11.70 -12.42 -2.05
N ALA A 96 -11.50 -12.26 -3.35
CA ALA A 96 -11.70 -13.27 -4.37
C ALA A 96 -10.43 -14.06 -4.77
N MET A 97 -9.25 -13.68 -4.24
CA MET A 97 -7.96 -14.29 -4.59
C MET A 97 -7.24 -14.80 -3.34
N PRO A 98 -6.32 -15.80 -3.45
CA PRO A 98 -5.37 -16.10 -2.40
C PRO A 98 -4.52 -14.88 -2.02
N LEU A 99 -4.18 -14.73 -0.73
CA LEU A 99 -3.45 -13.56 -0.23
C LEU A 99 -2.13 -13.32 -0.98
N ALA A 100 -1.35 -14.37 -1.19
CA ALA A 100 -0.06 -14.28 -1.89
C ALA A 100 -0.22 -13.81 -3.34
N ASP A 101 -1.27 -14.28 -4.05
CA ASP A 101 -1.51 -13.93 -5.46
C ASP A 101 -1.99 -12.47 -5.60
N ALA A 102 -2.88 -12.02 -4.69
CA ALA A 102 -3.33 -10.63 -4.67
C ALA A 102 -2.16 -9.66 -4.40
N VAL A 103 -1.35 -9.95 -3.37
CA VAL A 103 -0.16 -9.14 -3.03
C VAL A 103 0.86 -9.16 -4.16
N ALA A 104 1.13 -10.31 -4.78
CA ALA A 104 2.04 -10.41 -5.91
C ALA A 104 1.56 -9.61 -7.12
N THR A 105 0.27 -9.65 -7.43
CA THR A 105 -0.31 -8.83 -8.50
C THR A 105 -0.19 -7.34 -8.19
N ALA A 106 -0.40 -6.94 -6.93
CA ALA A 106 -0.25 -5.55 -6.48
C ALA A 106 1.21 -5.04 -6.59
N PHE A 107 2.20 -5.95 -6.61
CA PHE A 107 3.61 -5.59 -6.75
C PHE A 107 4.03 -5.08 -8.14
N ILE A 108 3.09 -4.88 -9.05
CA ILE A 108 3.27 -3.96 -10.18
C ILE A 108 3.42 -2.50 -9.69
N SER A 109 2.94 -2.17 -8.48
CA SER A 109 2.93 -0.79 -7.97
C SER A 109 4.31 -0.13 -7.89
N PRO A 110 5.41 -0.75 -7.45
CA PRO A 110 6.73 -0.12 -7.49
C PRO A 110 7.19 0.25 -8.89
N ILE A 111 6.77 -0.54 -9.89
CA ILE A 111 7.02 -0.28 -11.31
C ILE A 111 6.25 0.96 -11.75
N LEU A 112 4.95 1.02 -11.41
CA LEU A 112 4.08 2.16 -11.70
C LEU A 112 4.54 3.42 -10.97
N VAL A 113 4.99 3.32 -9.72
CA VAL A 113 5.61 4.42 -8.96
C VAL A 113 6.81 4.97 -9.71
N THR A 114 7.69 4.10 -10.20
CA THR A 114 8.87 4.50 -10.99
C THR A 114 8.46 5.18 -12.31
N LEU A 115 7.50 4.62 -13.03
CA LEU A 115 6.99 5.20 -14.28
C LEU A 115 6.35 6.57 -14.05
N LEU A 116 5.47 6.67 -13.07
CA LEU A 116 4.79 7.93 -12.75
C LEU A 116 5.75 8.98 -12.19
N SER A 117 6.82 8.60 -11.48
CA SER A 117 7.82 9.55 -11.00
C SER A 117 8.57 10.23 -12.16
N VAL A 118 8.84 9.50 -13.23
CA VAL A 118 9.41 10.07 -14.46
C VAL A 118 8.43 11.03 -15.14
N ILE A 119 7.17 10.59 -15.33
CA ILE A 119 6.16 11.35 -16.08
C ILE A 119 5.70 12.60 -15.31
N LEU A 120 5.41 12.46 -14.02
CA LEU A 120 4.76 13.51 -13.22
C LEU A 120 5.73 14.38 -12.42
N LEU A 121 6.90 13.84 -12.05
CA LEU A 121 7.89 14.53 -11.23
C LEU A 121 9.18 14.87 -11.99
N GLY A 122 9.33 14.39 -13.24
CA GLY A 122 10.53 14.62 -14.05
C GLY A 122 11.78 13.90 -13.53
N GLU A 123 11.62 12.84 -12.73
CA GLU A 123 12.76 12.06 -12.23
C GLU A 123 13.45 11.34 -13.41
N THR A 124 14.77 11.31 -13.42
CA THR A 124 15.54 10.63 -14.48
C THR A 124 15.79 9.17 -14.13
N VAL A 125 15.33 8.27 -14.96
CA VAL A 125 15.47 6.82 -14.79
C VAL A 125 16.37 6.23 -15.88
N GLY A 126 17.46 5.57 -15.47
CA GLY A 126 18.40 4.97 -16.40
C GLY A 126 17.86 3.68 -17.06
N PRO A 127 18.49 3.22 -18.19
CA PRO A 127 18.00 2.08 -18.99
C PRO A 127 17.92 0.77 -18.19
N ARG A 128 18.79 0.57 -17.22
CA ARG A 128 18.78 -0.63 -16.37
C ARG A 128 17.54 -0.71 -15.47
N ARG A 129 17.06 0.45 -15.00
CA ARG A 129 15.83 0.53 -14.20
C ARG A 129 14.62 0.24 -15.08
N TRP A 130 14.63 0.69 -16.34
CA TRP A 130 13.62 0.31 -17.32
C TRP A 130 13.62 -1.20 -17.61
N ALA A 131 14.81 -1.83 -17.67
CA ALA A 131 14.91 -3.28 -17.80
C ALA A 131 14.30 -4.02 -16.60
N ALA A 132 14.51 -3.53 -15.38
CA ALA A 132 13.87 -4.09 -14.18
C ALA A 132 12.33 -3.89 -14.20
N VAL A 133 11.86 -2.72 -14.65
CA VAL A 133 10.43 -2.47 -14.90
C VAL A 133 9.85 -3.51 -15.87
N ALA A 134 10.52 -3.73 -17.00
CA ALA A 134 10.08 -4.72 -17.98
C ALA A 134 10.08 -6.15 -17.42
N ALA A 135 11.10 -6.55 -16.68
CA ALA A 135 11.16 -7.85 -16.03
C ALA A 135 10.04 -8.06 -15.00
N GLY A 136 9.74 -7.03 -14.20
CA GLY A 136 8.61 -7.06 -13.26
C GLY A 136 7.26 -7.19 -13.97
N MET A 137 7.07 -6.49 -15.09
CA MET A 137 5.87 -6.63 -15.93
C MET A 137 5.70 -8.06 -16.48
N VAL A 138 6.80 -8.68 -16.95
CA VAL A 138 6.76 -10.10 -17.37
C VAL A 138 6.33 -10.98 -16.21
N GLY A 139 6.85 -10.74 -14.99
CA GLY A 139 6.44 -11.47 -13.79
C GLY A 139 4.94 -11.37 -13.50
N VAL A 140 4.36 -10.17 -13.63
CA VAL A 140 2.91 -9.95 -13.48
C VAL A 140 2.13 -10.72 -14.56
N ILE A 141 2.56 -10.66 -15.83
CA ILE A 141 1.91 -11.40 -16.92
C ILE A 141 1.94 -12.92 -16.67
N VAL A 142 3.07 -13.45 -16.18
CA VAL A 142 3.20 -14.87 -15.83
C VAL A 142 2.20 -15.25 -14.73
N MET A 143 2.00 -14.39 -13.72
CA MET A 143 1.02 -14.63 -12.67
C MET A 143 -0.43 -14.55 -13.13
N LEU A 144 -0.74 -13.58 -14.00
CA LEU A 144 -2.10 -13.39 -14.52
C LEU A 144 -2.57 -14.53 -15.44
N ARG A 145 -1.66 -15.35 -15.97
CA ARG A 145 -1.94 -16.50 -16.86
C ARG A 145 -2.95 -16.20 -17.98
N PRO A 146 -2.74 -15.20 -18.82
CA PRO A 146 -3.73 -14.80 -19.82
C PRO A 146 -4.10 -15.89 -20.82
N GLY A 147 -3.36 -17.02 -20.84
CA GLY A 147 -3.59 -18.17 -21.74
C GLY A 147 -4.69 -19.14 -21.29
N ASP A 148 -5.12 -19.12 -20.03
CA ASP A 148 -6.16 -20.02 -19.50
C ASP A 148 -7.59 -19.48 -19.74
N GLY A 149 -7.74 -18.50 -20.60
CA GLY A 149 -9.02 -18.07 -21.20
C GLY A 149 -9.75 -16.94 -20.50
N VAL A 150 -9.47 -16.62 -19.26
CA VAL A 150 -10.13 -15.48 -18.57
C VAL A 150 -9.15 -14.85 -17.56
N VAL A 151 -8.73 -13.60 -17.84
CA VAL A 151 -8.12 -12.77 -16.81
C VAL A 151 -9.15 -12.63 -15.68
N GLN A 152 -8.84 -13.14 -14.49
CA GLN A 152 -9.78 -13.07 -13.37
C GLN A 152 -10.15 -11.60 -13.09
N PRO A 153 -11.45 -11.24 -13.04
CA PRO A 153 -11.87 -9.87 -12.78
C PRO A 153 -11.24 -9.28 -11.51
N ALA A 154 -11.03 -10.13 -10.51
CA ALA A 154 -10.36 -9.78 -9.27
C ALA A 154 -8.92 -9.25 -9.48
N ALA A 155 -8.16 -9.83 -10.41
CA ALA A 155 -6.82 -9.36 -10.73
C ALA A 155 -6.83 -7.97 -11.39
N ILE A 156 -7.83 -7.67 -12.23
CA ILE A 156 -8.01 -6.34 -12.82
C ILE A 156 -8.26 -5.30 -11.71
N LEU A 157 -9.06 -5.62 -10.70
CA LEU A 157 -9.29 -4.74 -9.56
C LEU A 157 -7.99 -4.44 -8.82
N VAL A 158 -7.14 -5.44 -8.61
CA VAL A 158 -5.81 -5.26 -7.99
C VAL A 158 -4.90 -4.39 -8.85
N LEU A 159 -4.92 -4.53 -10.19
CA LEU A 159 -4.13 -3.67 -11.09
C LEU A 159 -4.60 -2.21 -11.05
N ILE A 160 -5.92 -1.96 -11.02
CA ILE A 160 -6.48 -0.62 -10.84
C ILE A 160 -6.02 -0.03 -9.50
N SER A 161 -6.08 -0.84 -8.45
CA SER A 161 -5.58 -0.46 -7.13
C SER A 161 -4.11 -0.06 -7.17
N ALA A 162 -3.25 -0.86 -7.79
CA ALA A 162 -1.82 -0.60 -7.89
C ALA A 162 -1.52 0.74 -8.60
N PHE A 163 -2.27 1.07 -9.66
CA PHE A 163 -2.15 2.36 -10.36
C PHE A 163 -2.58 3.53 -9.46
N CYS A 164 -3.71 3.40 -8.76
CA CYS A 164 -4.19 4.41 -7.82
C CYS A 164 -3.22 4.57 -6.64
N TYR A 165 -2.69 3.47 -6.12
CA TYR A 165 -1.68 3.48 -5.06
C TYR A 165 -0.44 4.27 -5.48
N ALA A 166 0.14 3.95 -6.64
CA ALA A 166 1.28 4.68 -7.20
C ALA A 166 0.97 6.18 -7.38
N SER A 167 -0.20 6.51 -7.91
CA SER A 167 -0.66 7.89 -8.08
C SER A 167 -0.77 8.63 -6.75
N SER A 168 -1.25 7.98 -5.69
CA SER A 168 -1.37 8.56 -4.34
C SER A 168 0.00 8.92 -3.75
N HIS A 169 1.05 8.14 -4.05
CA HIS A 169 2.42 8.44 -3.62
C HIS A 169 3.03 9.62 -4.38
N MET A 170 2.68 9.80 -5.67
CA MET A 170 3.06 11.02 -6.41
C MET A 170 2.42 12.26 -5.79
N MET A 171 1.15 12.18 -5.41
CA MET A 171 0.46 13.25 -4.68
C MET A 171 1.14 13.52 -3.31
N THR A 172 1.49 12.48 -2.57
CA THR A 172 2.22 12.60 -1.30
C THR A 172 3.54 13.36 -1.47
N ARG A 173 4.31 13.03 -2.50
CA ARG A 173 5.55 13.76 -2.80
C ARG A 173 5.32 15.22 -3.17
N ARG A 174 4.30 15.51 -3.98
CA ARG A 174 3.92 16.88 -4.35
C ARG A 174 3.51 17.73 -3.15
N MET A 175 2.95 17.10 -2.12
CA MET A 175 2.47 17.77 -0.90
C MET A 175 3.50 17.77 0.24
N ARG A 176 4.68 17.17 0.07
CA ARG A 176 5.66 16.92 1.15
C ARG A 176 6.14 18.16 1.89
N ASP A 177 6.24 19.30 1.18
CA ASP A 177 6.80 20.54 1.73
C ASP A 177 5.76 21.39 2.47
N THR A 178 4.45 21.07 2.25
CA THR A 178 3.33 21.83 2.83
C THR A 178 2.53 21.06 3.86
N GLU A 179 2.51 19.72 3.76
CA GLU A 179 1.66 18.87 4.59
C GLU A 179 2.50 17.87 5.41
N SER A 180 2.12 17.60 6.66
CA SER A 180 2.77 16.59 7.47
C SER A 180 2.29 15.17 7.07
N ALA A 181 3.09 14.13 7.35
CA ALA A 181 2.63 12.74 7.18
C ALA A 181 1.40 12.43 8.03
N MET A 182 1.34 13.04 9.22
CA MET A 182 0.22 12.92 10.14
C MET A 182 -1.07 13.49 9.53
N ALA A 183 -1.01 14.71 8.97
CA ALA A 183 -2.16 15.33 8.29
C ALA A 183 -2.61 14.48 7.09
N LEU A 184 -1.67 14.01 6.26
CA LEU A 184 -1.97 13.18 5.10
C LEU A 184 -2.66 11.86 5.51
N GLY A 185 -2.20 11.21 6.60
CA GLY A 185 -2.83 10.00 7.14
C GLY A 185 -4.20 10.28 7.76
N PHE A 186 -4.32 11.34 8.56
CA PHE A 186 -5.55 11.72 9.24
C PHE A 186 -6.69 12.01 8.26
N TYR A 187 -6.45 12.79 7.20
CA TYR A 187 -7.46 13.06 6.18
C TYR A 187 -7.92 11.81 5.42
N VAL A 188 -7.02 10.85 5.18
CA VAL A 188 -7.39 9.56 4.59
C VAL A 188 -8.33 8.79 5.51
N GLN A 189 -8.05 8.74 6.82
CA GLN A 189 -8.93 8.05 7.77
C GLN A 189 -10.30 8.73 7.90
N ILE A 190 -10.36 10.07 7.86
CA ILE A 190 -11.64 10.80 7.80
C ILE A 190 -12.41 10.43 6.53
N GLY A 191 -11.75 10.38 5.38
CA GLY A 191 -12.39 9.97 4.13
C GLY A 191 -12.98 8.56 4.23
N PHE A 192 -12.23 7.60 4.77
CA PHE A 192 -12.72 6.26 5.01
C PHE A 192 -13.90 6.23 5.98
N LEU A 193 -13.83 7.01 7.08
CA LEU A 193 -14.93 7.11 8.03
C LEU A 193 -16.22 7.58 7.34
N ILE A 194 -16.15 8.67 6.56
CA ILE A 194 -17.30 9.26 5.88
C ILE A 194 -17.90 8.26 4.87
N VAL A 195 -17.08 7.71 3.98
CA VAL A 195 -17.58 6.84 2.90
C VAL A 195 -18.07 5.52 3.44
N SER A 196 -17.37 4.91 4.38
CA SER A 196 -17.82 3.64 4.98
C SER A 196 -19.10 3.80 5.78
N THR A 197 -19.27 4.91 6.50
CA THR A 197 -20.52 5.23 7.19
C THR A 197 -21.65 5.42 6.18
N SER A 198 -21.41 6.19 5.10
CA SER A 198 -22.41 6.41 4.06
C SER A 198 -22.83 5.11 3.35
N MET A 199 -21.84 4.26 3.03
CA MET A 199 -22.11 2.93 2.47
C MET A 199 -22.92 2.06 3.44
N GLY A 200 -22.53 2.01 4.71
CA GLY A 200 -23.23 1.24 5.73
C GLY A 200 -24.66 1.68 5.95
N LEU A 201 -24.92 3.00 5.92
CA LEU A 201 -26.29 3.51 6.02
C LEU A 201 -27.12 3.22 4.76
N TRP A 202 -26.48 3.05 3.61
CA TRP A 202 -27.19 2.79 2.35
C TRP A 202 -27.44 1.28 2.12
N VAL A 203 -26.44 0.43 2.34
CA VAL A 203 -26.49 -0.99 1.98
C VAL A 203 -26.22 -1.94 3.16
N GLY A 204 -26.02 -1.42 4.36
CA GLY A 204 -25.69 -2.21 5.54
C GLY A 204 -26.83 -3.07 6.07
N ASP A 205 -28.07 -2.84 5.60
CA ASP A 205 -29.24 -3.68 5.86
C ASP A 205 -29.26 -4.99 5.04
N GLY A 206 -28.31 -5.16 4.13
CA GLY A 206 -28.18 -6.38 3.32
C GLY A 206 -29.15 -6.51 2.16
N HIS A 207 -29.92 -5.46 1.81
CA HIS A 207 -30.89 -5.55 0.69
C HIS A 207 -30.26 -5.84 -0.69
N LEU A 208 -28.94 -5.64 -0.84
CA LEU A 208 -28.15 -6.00 -2.02
C LEU A 208 -27.28 -7.25 -1.79
N ALA A 209 -27.41 -7.90 -0.63
CA ALA A 209 -26.69 -9.13 -0.34
C ALA A 209 -27.21 -10.31 -1.17
N GLY A 210 -26.40 -11.39 -1.28
CA GLY A 210 -26.82 -12.64 -1.93
C GLY A 210 -26.05 -12.97 -3.21
N SER A 211 -25.03 -12.19 -3.57
CA SER A 211 -24.13 -12.56 -4.67
C SER A 211 -23.25 -13.76 -4.31
N SER A 212 -23.07 -14.68 -5.26
CA SER A 212 -22.10 -15.79 -5.16
C SER A 212 -20.67 -15.35 -5.48
N ASP A 213 -20.46 -14.17 -6.08
CA ASP A 213 -19.13 -13.62 -6.33
C ASP A 213 -18.54 -13.10 -5.03
N PRO A 214 -17.32 -13.55 -4.62
CA PRO A 214 -16.73 -13.17 -3.34
C PRO A 214 -16.48 -11.66 -3.20
N SER A 215 -16.10 -10.97 -4.29
CA SER A 215 -15.86 -9.51 -4.27
C SER A 215 -17.18 -8.75 -4.04
N ILE A 216 -18.24 -9.15 -4.76
CA ILE A 216 -19.55 -8.52 -4.65
C ILE A 216 -20.18 -8.83 -3.30
N ALA A 217 -20.07 -10.09 -2.84
CA ALA A 217 -20.54 -10.51 -1.52
C ALA A 217 -19.84 -9.70 -0.41
N PHE A 218 -18.53 -9.50 -0.50
CA PHE A 218 -17.78 -8.70 0.46
C PHE A 218 -18.22 -7.22 0.45
N LEU A 219 -18.55 -6.67 -0.72
CA LEU A 219 -18.97 -5.28 -0.85
C LEU A 219 -20.37 -5.03 -0.25
N PHE A 220 -21.34 -5.91 -0.49
CA PHE A 220 -22.76 -5.69 -0.19
C PHE A 220 -23.31 -6.58 0.93
N ARG A 221 -22.44 -7.26 1.69
CA ARG A 221 -22.86 -8.05 2.84
C ARG A 221 -23.54 -7.16 3.88
N GLU A 222 -24.51 -7.72 4.59
CA GLU A 222 -25.18 -7.10 5.74
C GLU A 222 -24.16 -6.80 6.86
N TRP A 223 -24.37 -5.71 7.58
CA TRP A 223 -23.64 -5.43 8.81
C TRP A 223 -24.09 -6.36 9.92
N VAL A 224 -23.12 -6.99 10.56
CA VAL A 224 -23.33 -7.83 11.73
C VAL A 224 -22.45 -7.34 12.87
N TRP A 225 -22.93 -7.51 14.10
CA TRP A 225 -22.07 -7.18 15.24
C TRP A 225 -20.90 -8.15 15.30
N PRO A 226 -19.65 -7.64 15.41
CA PRO A 226 -18.49 -8.51 15.41
C PRO A 226 -18.47 -9.46 16.61
N ASP A 227 -18.14 -10.72 16.34
CA ASP A 227 -17.94 -11.72 17.38
C ASP A 227 -16.70 -11.39 18.23
N VAL A 228 -16.75 -11.78 19.52
CA VAL A 228 -15.67 -11.46 20.47
C VAL A 228 -14.30 -11.94 20.00
N PRO A 229 -14.13 -13.14 19.39
CA PRO A 229 -12.84 -13.60 18.86
C PRO A 229 -12.29 -12.75 17.72
N ASP A 230 -13.12 -11.99 17.01
CA ASP A 230 -12.73 -11.23 15.80
C ASP A 230 -12.26 -9.80 16.15
N TRP A 231 -12.59 -9.29 17.32
CA TRP A 231 -12.15 -7.96 17.77
C TRP A 231 -10.63 -7.75 17.67
N PRO A 232 -9.77 -8.70 18.03
CA PRO A 232 -8.33 -8.55 17.84
C PRO A 232 -7.92 -8.26 16.39
N PHE A 233 -8.61 -8.83 15.39
CA PHE A 233 -8.34 -8.59 13.98
C PHE A 233 -8.79 -7.18 13.55
N PHE A 234 -9.92 -6.68 14.04
CA PHE A 234 -10.35 -5.29 13.83
C PHE A 234 -9.35 -4.31 14.42
N VAL A 235 -8.90 -4.54 15.67
CA VAL A 235 -7.91 -3.70 16.33
C VAL A 235 -6.57 -3.74 15.60
N ALA A 236 -6.09 -4.94 15.28
CA ALA A 236 -4.84 -5.13 14.54
C ALA A 236 -4.89 -4.43 13.16
N ASN A 237 -6.01 -4.54 12.44
CA ASN A 237 -6.25 -3.87 11.16
C ASN A 237 -6.15 -2.34 11.31
N GLY A 238 -6.88 -1.76 12.27
CA GLY A 238 -6.89 -0.32 12.49
C GLY A 238 -5.53 0.26 12.88
N LEU A 239 -4.82 -0.41 13.80
CA LEU A 239 -3.47 -0.02 14.19
C LEU A 239 -2.47 -0.21 13.05
N ALA A 240 -2.55 -1.34 12.35
CA ALA A 240 -1.64 -1.67 11.26
C ALA A 240 -1.75 -0.66 10.10
N VAL A 241 -2.97 -0.29 9.69
CA VAL A 241 -3.15 0.71 8.63
C VAL A 241 -2.74 2.11 9.06
N ALA A 242 -2.96 2.48 10.33
CA ALA A 242 -2.56 3.79 10.83
C ALA A 242 -1.04 3.92 10.92
N ILE A 243 -0.37 2.93 11.51
CA ILE A 243 1.09 2.91 11.65
C ILE A 243 1.74 2.70 10.27
N GLY A 244 1.33 1.67 9.54
CA GLY A 244 1.89 1.34 8.22
C GLY A 244 1.71 2.47 7.21
N GLY A 245 0.51 3.05 7.14
CA GLY A 245 0.22 4.19 6.26
C GLY A 245 1.02 5.44 6.63
N LEU A 246 1.21 5.72 7.94
CA LEU A 246 2.05 6.81 8.42
C LEU A 246 3.53 6.58 8.05
N MET A 247 4.05 5.37 8.27
CA MET A 247 5.42 4.99 7.93
C MET A 247 5.68 5.09 6.43
N THR A 248 4.84 4.49 5.61
CA THR A 248 4.96 4.55 4.15
C THR A 248 4.85 5.99 3.63
N THR A 249 3.88 6.77 4.13
CA THR A 249 3.75 8.19 3.78
C THR A 249 5.02 8.96 4.15
N GLN A 250 5.61 8.73 5.31
CA GLN A 250 6.84 9.39 5.74
C GLN A 250 8.03 8.98 4.89
N ALA A 251 8.14 7.70 4.49
CA ALA A 251 9.18 7.22 3.58
C ALA A 251 9.16 7.99 2.25
N TYR A 252 8.00 8.09 1.61
CA TYR A 252 7.80 8.82 0.35
C TYR A 252 7.94 10.33 0.48
N ARG A 253 7.79 10.90 1.67
CA ARG A 253 8.06 12.33 1.92
C ARG A 253 9.55 12.62 2.05
N LEU A 254 10.31 11.74 2.68
CA LEU A 254 11.73 11.93 2.96
C LEU A 254 12.62 11.65 1.76
N CYS A 255 12.27 10.69 0.92
CA CYS A 255 13.13 10.17 -0.13
C CYS A 255 12.48 10.23 -1.52
N GLU A 256 13.29 10.07 -2.56
CA GLU A 256 12.80 9.88 -3.92
C GLU A 256 11.93 8.62 -4.02
N ALA A 257 10.87 8.71 -4.81
CA ALA A 257 9.94 7.59 -4.97
C ALA A 257 10.63 6.34 -5.48
N GLY A 258 11.53 6.51 -6.43
CA GLY A 258 12.28 5.42 -6.97
C GLY A 258 13.29 4.77 -6.03
N LEU A 259 13.73 5.45 -4.97
CA LEU A 259 14.54 4.82 -3.92
C LEU A 259 13.68 3.96 -3.00
N ILE A 260 12.47 4.40 -2.68
CA ILE A 260 11.60 3.75 -1.69
C ILE A 260 10.83 2.56 -2.27
N ALA A 261 10.32 2.69 -3.49
CA ALA A 261 9.46 1.68 -4.11
C ALA A 261 10.03 0.24 -4.08
N PRO A 262 11.32 -0.04 -4.30
CA PRO A 262 11.85 -1.40 -4.21
C PRO A 262 11.74 -2.03 -2.82
N PHE A 263 11.69 -1.24 -1.74
CA PHE A 263 11.59 -1.78 -0.38
C PHE A 263 10.19 -2.30 -0.04
N GLU A 264 9.18 -1.92 -0.83
CA GLU A 264 7.82 -2.46 -0.69
C GLU A 264 7.76 -3.97 -0.99
N TYR A 265 8.69 -4.49 -1.82
CA TYR A 265 8.80 -5.93 -2.07
C TYR A 265 9.07 -6.77 -0.81
N ALA A 266 9.50 -6.15 0.31
CA ALA A 266 9.60 -6.82 1.60
C ALA A 266 8.25 -7.36 2.11
N GLY A 267 7.13 -6.84 1.61
CA GLY A 267 5.79 -7.37 1.89
C GLY A 267 5.54 -8.78 1.32
N MET A 268 6.24 -9.19 0.24
CA MET A 268 6.00 -10.47 -0.42
C MET A 268 6.30 -11.70 0.45
N PRO A 269 7.49 -11.82 1.06
CA PRO A 269 7.76 -12.94 1.97
C PRO A 269 6.73 -13.05 3.10
N LEU A 270 6.25 -11.90 3.59
CA LEU A 270 5.23 -11.84 4.64
C LEU A 270 3.87 -12.32 4.13
N ALA A 271 3.46 -11.92 2.91
CA ALA A 271 2.21 -12.39 2.31
C ALA A 271 2.21 -13.91 2.07
N ILE A 272 3.33 -14.47 1.60
CA ILE A 272 3.49 -15.92 1.45
C ILE A 272 3.42 -16.62 2.81
N PHE A 273 4.12 -16.09 3.81
CA PHE A 273 4.10 -16.63 5.18
C PHE A 273 2.67 -16.63 5.75
N TRP A 274 1.94 -15.53 5.68
CA TRP A 274 0.57 -15.45 6.16
C TRP A 274 -0.38 -16.34 5.35
N GLY A 275 -0.22 -16.39 4.02
CA GLY A 275 -1.00 -17.26 3.13
C GLY A 275 -0.87 -18.72 3.52
N ALA A 276 0.36 -19.17 3.76
CA ALA A 276 0.66 -20.56 4.14
C ALA A 276 0.19 -20.89 5.56
N VAL A 277 0.53 -20.04 6.56
CA VAL A 277 0.33 -20.36 7.99
C VAL A 277 -1.13 -20.18 8.40
N VAL A 278 -1.80 -19.13 7.90
CA VAL A 278 -3.17 -18.78 8.36
C VAL A 278 -4.24 -19.36 7.43
N PHE A 279 -4.00 -19.36 6.12
CA PHE A 279 -5.00 -19.79 5.13
C PHE A 279 -4.67 -21.14 4.48
N GLY A 280 -3.53 -21.79 4.81
CA GLY A 280 -3.12 -23.05 4.21
C GLY A 280 -2.85 -22.97 2.70
N SER A 281 -2.72 -21.77 2.15
CA SER A 281 -2.57 -21.53 0.71
C SER A 281 -1.10 -21.30 0.35
N TRP A 282 -0.54 -22.21 -0.45
CA TRP A 282 0.80 -22.08 -1.02
C TRP A 282 0.73 -21.65 -2.47
N PRO A 283 1.63 -20.75 -2.93
CA PRO A 283 1.73 -20.42 -4.34
C PRO A 283 2.06 -21.67 -5.17
N ASP A 284 1.44 -21.83 -6.31
CA ASP A 284 1.79 -22.90 -7.24
C ASP A 284 3.06 -22.59 -8.03
N GLY A 285 3.53 -23.53 -8.89
CA GLY A 285 4.78 -23.38 -9.63
C GLY A 285 4.81 -22.14 -10.52
N THR A 286 3.69 -21.76 -11.13
CA THR A 286 3.58 -20.57 -12.00
C THR A 286 3.59 -19.29 -11.19
N ALA A 287 2.88 -19.27 -10.06
CA ALA A 287 2.93 -18.15 -9.12
C ALA A 287 4.34 -17.94 -8.58
N TRP A 288 5.07 -19.01 -8.20
CA TRP A 288 6.46 -18.92 -7.79
C TRP A 288 7.37 -18.31 -8.87
N ALA A 289 7.18 -18.67 -10.15
CA ALA A 289 7.94 -18.10 -11.26
C ALA A 289 7.67 -16.59 -11.40
N GLY A 290 6.41 -16.18 -11.33
CA GLY A 290 6.03 -14.76 -11.35
C GLY A 290 6.58 -13.97 -10.17
N ILE A 291 6.46 -14.52 -8.95
CA ILE A 291 7.02 -13.95 -7.71
C ILE A 291 8.54 -13.75 -7.85
N ALA A 292 9.26 -14.79 -8.33
CA ALA A 292 10.71 -14.71 -8.50
C ALA A 292 11.12 -13.60 -9.50
N LEU A 293 10.38 -13.43 -10.59
CA LEU A 293 10.62 -12.34 -11.56
C LEU A 293 10.36 -10.96 -10.95
N ILE A 294 9.24 -10.78 -10.26
CA ILE A 294 8.87 -9.50 -9.64
C ILE A 294 9.88 -9.11 -8.55
N CYS A 295 10.11 -10.04 -7.60
CA CYS A 295 11.06 -9.81 -6.51
C CYS A 295 12.49 -9.64 -7.02
N GLY A 296 12.91 -10.45 -8.01
CA GLY A 296 14.22 -10.35 -8.65
C GLY A 296 14.45 -9.01 -9.31
N ALA A 297 13.45 -8.47 -10.03
CA ALA A 297 13.50 -7.14 -10.64
C ALA A 297 13.63 -6.04 -9.57
N GLY A 298 12.86 -6.12 -8.48
CA GLY A 298 12.93 -5.20 -7.37
C GLY A 298 14.28 -5.22 -6.64
N LEU A 299 14.75 -6.41 -6.28
CA LEU A 299 16.06 -6.60 -5.62
C LEU A 299 17.23 -6.16 -6.50
N TYR A 300 17.17 -6.43 -7.82
CA TYR A 300 18.16 -5.94 -8.77
C TYR A 300 18.23 -4.40 -8.78
N THR A 301 17.08 -3.74 -8.80
CA THR A 301 17.00 -2.28 -8.75
C THR A 301 17.63 -1.74 -7.47
N LEU A 302 17.28 -2.33 -6.32
CA LEU A 302 17.83 -1.99 -5.02
C LEU A 302 19.35 -2.14 -4.96
N TRP A 303 19.85 -3.30 -5.36
CA TRP A 303 21.29 -3.60 -5.37
C TRP A 303 22.08 -2.60 -6.21
N ARG A 304 21.57 -2.27 -7.41
CA ARG A 304 22.25 -1.31 -8.30
C ARG A 304 22.22 0.12 -7.76
N GLU A 305 21.16 0.56 -7.13
CA GLU A 305 21.12 1.89 -6.52
C GLU A 305 22.11 2.00 -5.35
N THR A 306 22.26 0.95 -4.57
CA THR A 306 23.22 0.87 -3.47
C THR A 306 24.66 0.97 -4.00
N ILE A 307 25.02 0.28 -5.08
CA ILE A 307 26.35 0.35 -5.71
C ILE A 307 26.60 1.74 -6.30
N ARG A 308 25.65 2.31 -7.04
CA ARG A 308 25.81 3.64 -7.65
C ARG A 308 26.08 4.74 -6.61
N LYS A 309 25.41 4.65 -5.45
CA LYS A 309 25.68 5.56 -4.32
C LYS A 309 27.09 5.39 -3.80
N LYS A 310 27.58 4.16 -3.65
CA LYS A 310 28.94 3.89 -3.19
C LYS A 310 30.00 4.44 -4.15
N ASP A 311 29.77 4.29 -5.46
CA ASP A 311 30.69 4.80 -6.48
C ASP A 311 30.71 6.35 -6.51
N SER A 312 29.56 7.00 -6.32
CA SER A 312 29.48 8.47 -6.23
C SER A 312 30.14 9.03 -4.96
N ASP A 313 30.05 8.33 -3.84
CA ASP A 313 30.71 8.71 -2.58
C ASP A 313 32.23 8.55 -2.64
N ILE A 314 32.72 7.58 -3.43
CA ILE A 314 34.17 7.38 -3.69
C ILE A 314 34.72 8.43 -4.67
N ALA A 315 33.90 8.83 -5.65
CA ALA A 315 34.29 9.82 -6.68
C ALA A 315 34.21 11.28 -6.22
N ALA A 316 33.56 11.56 -5.07
CA ALA A 316 33.54 12.92 -4.52
C ALA A 316 34.91 13.25 -3.92
N PRO A 317 35.63 14.36 -4.37
CA PRO A 317 36.87 14.75 -3.77
C PRO A 317 36.64 15.02 -2.27
N ARG A 318 37.47 14.41 -1.41
CA ARG A 318 37.53 14.80 0.00
C ARG A 318 37.99 16.25 0.04
N SER A 319 37.11 17.16 0.36
CA SER A 319 37.39 18.56 0.61
C SER A 319 37.91 18.77 2.04
N ASP A 320 38.90 17.97 2.43
CA ASP A 320 39.61 18.11 3.69
C ASP A 320 41.04 18.52 3.37
N LEU A 321 41.24 19.80 3.08
CA LEU A 321 42.47 20.55 3.25
C LEU A 321 42.14 21.99 3.60
#